data_340fdf3cba23d7bd9c98ae8ea843c638
#
_entry.id   340fdf3cba23d7bd9c98ae8ea843c638
#
_cell.length_a   1.000
_cell.length_b   1.000
_cell.length_c   1.000
_cell.angle_alpha   90.00
_cell.angle_beta   90.00
_cell.angle_gamma   90.00
#
_symmetry.space_group_name_H-M   'P 1'
#
loop_
_entity.id
_entity.type
_entity.pdbx_description
1 polymer ?
#
loop_
_entity_poly.entity_id
_entity_poly.type
_entity_poly.pdbx_seq_one_letter_code
_entity_poly.pdbx_strand_id
1 'polypeptide(L)'
;GLDSISYGLIMQELERGDSGMRSTASVQSSLVMYPIEAYGSDDQKKKYLPKLASGEMLGCFGLTEPDYGSNPGGMVSKLEDKGDHYLLNGAKLWISNSPAADIAVVWAKDENKRIKGVIVERGMEGFSTPKTGGKWSLRSSLTGELVFDNVKIPKENLLPNKDGLGAPLGCLDKARYGIAWGALGCLLYTSDAADDTPC
;
A
#
# COMPACT_ATOMS: atom_id res chain seq x y z
N GLY A 1 -3.45 -1.53 18.21
CA GLY A 1 -4.11 -2.26 17.14
C GLY A 1 -4.70 -3.58 17.65
N LEU A 2 -5.42 -4.30 16.80
CA LEU A 2 -5.94 -5.63 17.12
C LEU A 2 -4.80 -6.65 17.15
N ASP A 3 -5.00 -7.75 17.89
CA ASP A 3 -4.11 -8.90 17.85
C ASP A 3 -4.17 -9.62 16.49
N SER A 4 -3.22 -10.49 16.22
CA SER A 4 -3.09 -11.16 14.92
C SER A 4 -4.26 -12.07 14.56
N ILE A 5 -4.90 -12.70 15.56
CA ILE A 5 -6.05 -13.59 15.33
C ILE A 5 -7.27 -12.77 14.93
N SER A 6 -7.58 -11.71 15.67
CA SER A 6 -8.68 -10.79 15.34
C SER A 6 -8.51 -10.18 13.94
N TYR A 7 -7.29 -9.78 13.58
CA TYR A 7 -6.99 -9.28 12.23
C TYR A 7 -7.25 -10.35 11.16
N GLY A 8 -6.79 -11.58 11.41
CA GLY A 8 -7.01 -12.71 10.49
C GLY A 8 -8.49 -13.00 10.26
N LEU A 9 -9.29 -13.10 11.33
CA LEU A 9 -10.73 -13.33 11.26
C LEU A 9 -11.45 -12.22 10.47
N ILE A 10 -11.07 -10.96 10.66
CA ILE A 10 -11.63 -9.84 9.88
C ILE A 10 -11.31 -10.02 8.40
N MET A 11 -10.07 -10.37 8.05
CA MET A 11 -9.67 -10.58 6.65
C MET A 11 -10.43 -11.77 6.03
N GLN A 12 -10.65 -12.84 6.80
CA GLN A 12 -11.44 -14.00 6.39
C GLN A 12 -12.88 -13.61 6.05
N GLU A 13 -13.56 -12.88 6.93
CA GLU A 13 -14.96 -12.48 6.73
C GLU A 13 -15.11 -11.46 5.58
N LEU A 14 -14.18 -10.52 5.46
CA LEU A 14 -14.17 -9.59 4.32
C LEU A 14 -13.99 -10.32 2.99
N GLU A 15 -13.12 -11.34 2.91
CA GLU A 15 -12.95 -12.14 1.70
C GLU A 15 -14.19 -12.97 1.34
N ARG A 16 -14.92 -13.50 2.33
CA ARG A 16 -16.21 -14.17 2.09
C ARG A 16 -17.21 -13.26 1.40
N GLY A 17 -17.20 -11.97 1.72
CA GLY A 17 -18.06 -10.98 1.07
C GLY A 17 -17.54 -10.56 -0.30
N ASP A 18 -16.31 -10.06 -0.37
CA ASP A 18 -15.67 -9.58 -1.59
C ASP A 18 -14.15 -9.45 -1.45
N SER A 19 -13.39 -10.09 -2.33
CA SER A 19 -11.93 -10.06 -2.34
C SER A 19 -11.35 -8.66 -2.54
N GLY A 20 -12.03 -7.78 -3.26
CA GLY A 20 -11.58 -6.40 -3.45
C GLY A 20 -11.74 -5.55 -2.20
N MET A 21 -12.80 -5.77 -1.42
CA MET A 21 -12.97 -5.12 -0.11
C MET A 21 -11.89 -5.58 0.87
N ARG A 22 -11.63 -6.89 0.96
CA ARG A 22 -10.52 -7.42 1.75
C ARG A 22 -9.19 -6.81 1.31
N SER A 23 -8.96 -6.70 -0.01
CA SER A 23 -7.73 -6.08 -0.55
C SER A 23 -7.58 -4.64 -0.11
N THR A 24 -8.64 -3.83 -0.18
CA THR A 24 -8.64 -2.44 0.27
C THR A 24 -8.30 -2.32 1.76
N ALA A 25 -8.94 -3.12 2.62
CA ALA A 25 -8.68 -3.14 4.05
C ALA A 25 -7.25 -3.59 4.38
N SER A 26 -6.73 -4.59 3.65
CA SER A 26 -5.35 -5.08 3.81
C SER A 26 -4.31 -4.03 3.40
N VAL A 27 -4.52 -3.33 2.29
CA VAL A 27 -3.63 -2.23 1.87
C VAL A 27 -3.64 -1.11 2.89
N GLN A 28 -4.83 -0.66 3.31
CA GLN A 28 -4.98 0.41 4.29
C GLN A 28 -4.24 0.09 5.60
N SER A 29 -4.46 -1.10 6.16
CA SER A 29 -3.90 -1.49 7.45
C SER A 29 -2.42 -1.89 7.37
N SER A 30 -2.08 -2.86 6.50
CA SER A 30 -0.75 -3.50 6.50
C SER A 30 0.30 -2.74 5.68
N LEU A 31 -0.12 -2.01 4.65
CA LEU A 31 0.79 -1.38 3.70
C LEU A 31 0.84 0.15 3.83
N VAL A 32 -0.15 0.77 4.50
CA VAL A 32 -0.19 2.23 4.73
C VAL A 32 -0.04 2.56 6.21
N MET A 33 -0.96 2.09 7.07
CA MET A 33 -0.90 2.40 8.50
C MET A 33 0.32 1.77 9.17
N TYR A 34 0.63 0.51 8.85
CA TYR A 34 1.77 -0.18 9.46
C TYR A 34 3.11 0.51 9.22
N PRO A 35 3.54 0.88 7.98
CA PRO A 35 4.80 1.58 7.80
C PRO A 35 4.83 2.96 8.47
N ILE A 36 3.71 3.68 8.54
CA ILE A 36 3.64 4.95 9.28
C ILE A 36 3.82 4.70 10.78
N GLU A 37 3.16 3.69 11.34
CA GLU A 37 3.30 3.32 12.76
C GLU A 37 4.71 2.83 13.10
N ALA A 38 5.27 1.94 12.26
CA ALA A 38 6.54 1.28 12.55
C ALA A 38 7.76 2.15 12.21
N TYR A 39 7.66 2.98 11.17
CA TYR A 39 8.81 3.69 10.59
C TYR A 39 8.65 5.21 10.57
N GLY A 40 7.46 5.72 10.81
CA GLY A 40 7.16 7.16 10.81
C GLY A 40 7.62 7.87 12.07
N SER A 41 7.74 9.20 11.97
CA SER A 41 7.94 10.08 13.12
C SER A 41 6.64 10.20 13.94
N ASP A 42 6.74 10.69 15.17
CA ASP A 42 5.55 10.91 16.02
C ASP A 42 4.57 11.93 15.41
N ASP A 43 5.08 12.92 14.68
CA ASP A 43 4.24 13.90 13.99
C ASP A 43 3.51 13.26 12.79
N GLN A 44 4.18 12.40 12.04
CA GLN A 44 3.53 11.62 10.97
C GLN A 44 2.44 10.71 11.53
N LYS A 45 2.70 10.01 12.62
CA LYS A 45 1.71 9.15 13.29
C LYS A 45 0.48 9.94 13.73
N LYS A 46 0.69 11.09 14.39
CA LYS A 46 -0.40 12.00 14.82
C LYS A 46 -1.20 12.56 13.66
N LYS A 47 -0.52 12.90 12.56
CA LYS A 47 -1.13 13.52 11.37
C LYS A 47 -2.00 12.55 10.60
N TYR A 48 -1.50 11.32 10.36
CA TYR A 48 -2.11 10.40 9.39
C TYR A 48 -2.92 9.26 10.03
N LEU A 49 -2.42 8.63 11.12
CA LEU A 49 -3.04 7.40 11.63
C LEU A 49 -4.49 7.56 12.06
N PRO A 50 -4.92 8.64 12.76
CA PRO A 50 -6.32 8.79 13.15
C PRO A 50 -7.27 8.84 11.94
N LYS A 51 -6.91 9.58 10.90
CA LYS A 51 -7.71 9.73 9.67
C LYS A 51 -7.74 8.48 8.82
N LEU A 52 -6.61 7.75 8.74
CA LEU A 52 -6.54 6.46 8.07
C LEU A 52 -7.36 5.39 8.80
N ALA A 53 -7.35 5.41 10.13
CA ALA A 53 -8.10 4.46 10.95
C ALA A 53 -9.62 4.70 10.92
N SER A 54 -10.06 5.95 10.83
CA SER A 54 -11.48 6.31 10.70
C SER A 54 -12.03 6.12 9.29
N GLY A 55 -11.15 5.94 8.27
CA GLY A 55 -11.54 5.92 6.86
C GLY A 55 -11.77 7.32 6.26
N GLU A 56 -11.48 8.39 7.01
CA GLU A 56 -11.49 9.77 6.48
C GLU A 56 -10.43 9.96 5.39
N MET A 57 -9.30 9.25 5.49
CA MET A 57 -8.26 9.18 4.48
C MET A 57 -8.06 7.75 3.98
N LEU A 58 -7.87 7.62 2.68
CA LEU A 58 -7.47 6.37 2.04
C LEU A 58 -6.00 6.44 1.62
N GLY A 59 -5.27 5.35 1.82
CA GLY A 59 -3.89 5.25 1.40
C GLY A 59 -3.62 4.18 0.37
N CYS A 60 -2.47 4.29 -0.29
CA CYS A 60 -1.94 3.27 -1.19
C CYS A 60 -0.44 3.05 -0.96
N PHE A 61 0.09 1.96 -1.56
CA PHE A 61 1.47 1.52 -1.33
C PHE A 61 2.21 1.36 -2.66
N GLY A 62 3.18 2.22 -2.92
CA GLY A 62 3.94 2.28 -4.16
C GLY A 62 5.30 1.59 -4.04
N LEU A 63 5.35 0.28 -4.32
CA LEU A 63 6.60 -0.49 -4.38
C LEU A 63 6.90 -0.99 -5.80
N THR A 64 5.96 -1.74 -6.40
CA THR A 64 6.10 -2.40 -7.69
C THR A 64 6.25 -1.39 -8.82
N GLU A 65 7.22 -1.63 -9.69
CA GLU A 65 7.45 -0.85 -10.91
C GLU A 65 7.18 -1.69 -12.17
N PRO A 66 7.01 -1.05 -13.35
CA PRO A 66 6.72 -1.79 -14.59
C PRO A 66 7.68 -2.95 -14.85
N ASP A 67 9.00 -2.74 -14.68
CA ASP A 67 10.04 -3.75 -14.95
C ASP A 67 10.52 -4.48 -13.68
N TYR A 68 10.05 -4.09 -12.49
CA TYR A 68 10.54 -4.59 -11.20
C TYR A 68 9.39 -5.02 -10.29
N GLY A 69 8.68 -6.09 -10.70
CA GLY A 69 7.64 -6.74 -9.90
C GLY A 69 8.24 -7.72 -8.88
N SER A 70 8.73 -8.88 -9.37
CA SER A 70 9.31 -9.93 -8.50
C SER A 70 10.67 -9.55 -7.91
N ASN A 71 11.35 -8.57 -8.48
CA ASN A 71 12.62 -8.02 -7.97
C ASN A 71 12.48 -6.55 -7.56
N PRO A 72 11.81 -6.23 -6.45
CA PRO A 72 11.63 -4.84 -6.02
C PRO A 72 12.94 -4.14 -5.65
N GLY A 73 13.99 -4.89 -5.33
CA GLY A 73 15.33 -4.34 -5.12
C GLY A 73 15.96 -3.71 -6.36
N GLY A 74 15.47 -4.09 -7.55
CA GLY A 74 15.89 -3.51 -8.83
C GLY A 74 15.27 -2.15 -9.14
N MET A 75 14.29 -1.67 -8.36
CA MET A 75 13.54 -0.44 -8.63
C MET A 75 14.43 0.71 -9.14
N VAL A 76 13.86 1.53 -10.01
CA VAL A 76 14.54 2.67 -10.64
C VAL A 76 13.98 4.03 -10.22
N SER A 77 12.84 4.09 -9.53
CA SER A 77 12.35 5.35 -8.95
C SER A 77 13.40 5.97 -8.05
N LYS A 78 13.62 7.28 -8.21
CA LYS A 78 14.69 8.04 -7.54
C LYS A 78 14.13 9.06 -6.58
N LEU A 79 14.79 9.21 -5.44
CA LEU A 79 14.55 10.23 -4.43
C LEU A 79 15.83 11.02 -4.21
N GLU A 80 15.96 12.16 -4.88
CA GLU A 80 17.15 13.02 -4.83
C GLU A 80 17.03 14.03 -3.69
N ASP A 81 18.08 14.18 -2.88
CA ASP A 81 18.15 15.19 -1.83
C ASP A 81 18.52 16.57 -2.40
N LYS A 82 17.64 17.55 -2.27
CA LYS A 82 17.87 18.95 -2.73
C LYS A 82 18.17 19.92 -1.57
N GLY A 83 18.44 19.40 -0.38
CA GLY A 83 18.73 20.19 0.82
C GLY A 83 17.48 20.47 1.63
N ASP A 84 16.59 21.31 1.18
CA ASP A 84 15.33 21.69 1.85
C ASP A 84 14.16 20.74 1.54
N HIS A 85 14.23 19.97 0.44
CA HIS A 85 13.23 18.99 0.02
C HIS A 85 13.89 17.80 -0.65
N TYR A 86 13.10 16.77 -0.95
CA TYR A 86 13.48 15.69 -1.88
C TYR A 86 12.77 15.88 -3.21
N LEU A 87 13.39 15.43 -4.29
CA LEU A 87 12.79 15.36 -5.61
C LEU A 87 12.54 13.90 -5.97
N LEU A 88 11.26 13.54 -6.13
CA LEU A 88 10.84 12.17 -6.46
C LEU A 88 10.53 12.07 -7.96
N ASN A 89 11.15 11.08 -8.62
CA ASN A 89 10.94 10.74 -10.02
C ASN A 89 10.77 9.24 -10.20
N GLY A 90 9.86 8.83 -11.10
CA GLY A 90 9.63 7.43 -11.43
C GLY A 90 8.15 7.08 -11.59
N ALA A 91 7.86 5.78 -11.60
CA ALA A 91 6.50 5.28 -11.70
C ALA A 91 6.32 3.98 -10.91
N LYS A 92 5.10 3.75 -10.41
CA LYS A 92 4.68 2.50 -9.78
C LYS A 92 3.46 1.94 -10.51
N LEU A 93 3.41 0.63 -10.64
CA LEU A 93 2.38 -0.08 -11.40
C LEU A 93 1.61 -1.06 -10.53
N TRP A 94 0.34 -1.31 -10.89
CA TRP A 94 -0.58 -2.22 -10.18
C TRP A 94 -0.85 -1.82 -8.73
N ILE A 95 -1.01 -0.51 -8.50
CA ILE A 95 -1.18 0.02 -7.15
C ILE A 95 -2.66 0.04 -6.76
N SER A 96 -3.01 -0.82 -5.80
CA SER A 96 -4.34 -0.85 -5.21
C SER A 96 -4.64 0.47 -4.50
N ASN A 97 -5.87 0.95 -4.62
CA ASN A 97 -6.41 2.20 -4.09
C ASN A 97 -5.86 3.48 -4.74
N SER A 98 -4.80 3.46 -5.57
CA SER A 98 -4.14 4.68 -6.07
C SER A 98 -5.10 5.69 -6.72
N PRO A 99 -6.15 5.29 -7.49
CA PRO A 99 -7.05 6.27 -8.10
C PRO A 99 -7.87 7.10 -7.10
N ALA A 100 -8.07 6.58 -5.89
CA ALA A 100 -8.86 7.24 -4.83
C ALA A 100 -8.05 7.62 -3.59
N ALA A 101 -6.80 7.19 -3.48
CA ALA A 101 -5.97 7.41 -2.30
C ALA A 101 -5.66 8.89 -2.07
N ASP A 102 -5.73 9.36 -0.83
CA ASP A 102 -5.33 10.69 -0.40
C ASP A 102 -3.82 10.78 -0.19
N ILE A 103 -3.21 9.67 0.23
CA ILE A 103 -1.76 9.55 0.41
C ILE A 103 -1.23 8.27 -0.21
N ALA A 104 0.03 8.30 -0.60
CA ALA A 104 0.80 7.13 -1.04
C ALA A 104 2.06 6.95 -0.17
N VAL A 105 2.26 5.76 0.38
CA VAL A 105 3.56 5.35 0.94
C VAL A 105 4.40 4.80 -0.21
N VAL A 106 5.43 5.53 -0.62
CA VAL A 106 6.23 5.25 -1.83
C VAL A 106 7.66 4.89 -1.45
N TRP A 107 8.18 3.86 -2.09
CA TRP A 107 9.57 3.41 -1.92
C TRP A 107 10.38 3.78 -3.16
N ALA A 108 11.49 4.49 -2.94
CA ALA A 108 12.39 4.94 -4.01
C ALA A 108 13.84 4.89 -3.53
N LYS A 109 14.80 4.87 -4.46
CA LYS A 109 16.24 4.88 -4.14
C LYS A 109 16.77 6.29 -4.01
N ASP A 110 17.52 6.52 -2.94
CA ASP A 110 18.35 7.73 -2.79
C ASP A 110 19.62 7.67 -3.69
N GLU A 111 20.45 8.70 -3.65
CA GLU A 111 21.70 8.79 -4.42
C GLU A 111 22.69 7.66 -4.07
N ASN A 112 22.61 7.11 -2.86
CA ASN A 112 23.43 5.99 -2.40
C ASN A 112 22.81 4.63 -2.73
N LYS A 113 21.75 4.59 -3.57
CA LYS A 113 20.98 3.40 -3.93
C LYS A 113 20.29 2.71 -2.74
N ARG A 114 20.12 3.40 -1.62
CA ARG A 114 19.35 2.91 -0.49
C ARG A 114 17.87 3.17 -0.72
N ILE A 115 17.05 2.18 -0.43
CA ILE A 115 15.60 2.31 -0.54
C ILE A 115 15.09 3.08 0.67
N LYS A 116 14.38 4.18 0.39
CA LYS A 116 13.74 5.06 1.36
C LYS A 116 12.23 5.04 1.18
N GLY A 117 11.49 5.19 2.26
CA GLY A 117 10.04 5.36 2.24
C GLY A 117 9.68 6.84 2.39
N VAL A 118 8.76 7.32 1.56
CA VAL A 118 8.23 8.68 1.65
C VAL A 118 6.71 8.67 1.56
N ILE A 119 6.08 9.65 2.21
CA ILE A 119 4.63 9.90 2.11
C ILE A 119 4.42 10.96 1.06
N VAL A 120 3.69 10.62 0.00
CA VAL A 120 3.27 11.54 -1.07
C VAL A 120 1.80 11.84 -0.87
N GLU A 121 1.43 13.12 -0.78
CA GLU A 121 0.05 13.55 -0.63
C GLU A 121 -0.58 13.84 -1.99
N ARG A 122 -1.87 13.54 -2.14
CA ARG A 122 -2.64 13.92 -3.33
C ARG A 122 -2.61 15.43 -3.54
N GLY A 123 -2.44 15.86 -4.77
CA GLY A 123 -2.37 17.28 -5.15
C GLY A 123 -0.96 17.86 -5.16
N MET A 124 0.07 17.11 -4.78
CA MET A 124 1.45 17.54 -5.02
C MET A 124 1.69 17.68 -6.52
N GLU A 125 2.32 18.78 -6.92
CA GLU A 125 2.64 19.07 -8.33
C GLU A 125 3.53 17.96 -8.92
N GLY A 126 3.24 17.51 -10.14
CA GLY A 126 3.95 16.41 -10.80
C GLY A 126 3.52 15.01 -10.37
N PHE A 127 2.61 14.87 -9.39
CA PHE A 127 2.06 13.59 -8.96
C PHE A 127 0.72 13.29 -9.63
N SER A 128 0.61 12.14 -10.28
CA SER A 128 -0.63 11.67 -10.90
C SER A 128 -0.88 10.19 -10.65
N THR A 129 -2.17 9.80 -10.71
CA THR A 129 -2.63 8.44 -10.37
C THR A 129 -3.56 7.88 -11.45
N PRO A 130 -3.05 7.55 -12.65
CA PRO A 130 -3.83 6.97 -13.72
C PRO A 130 -4.52 5.68 -13.28
N LYS A 131 -5.81 5.52 -13.64
CA LYS A 131 -6.59 4.32 -13.33
C LYS A 131 -6.33 3.21 -14.34
N THR A 132 -6.10 2.00 -13.87
CA THR A 132 -6.04 0.78 -14.70
C THR A 132 -7.47 0.26 -14.91
N GLY A 133 -7.86 0.10 -16.17
CA GLY A 133 -9.15 -0.46 -16.56
C GLY A 133 -9.07 -1.90 -17.02
N GLY A 134 -10.25 -2.52 -17.31
CA GLY A 134 -10.33 -3.82 -17.99
C GLY A 134 -9.90 -5.03 -17.18
N LYS A 135 -9.86 -4.97 -15.86
CA LYS A 135 -9.52 -6.11 -15.02
C LYS A 135 -10.56 -7.21 -15.10
N TRP A 136 -10.11 -8.46 -15.14
CA TRP A 136 -10.97 -9.65 -15.19
C TRP A 136 -11.48 -10.06 -13.81
N SER A 137 -10.68 -9.88 -12.77
CA SER A 137 -11.00 -10.20 -11.37
C SER A 137 -10.69 -9.02 -10.45
N LEU A 138 -11.05 -9.09 -9.17
CA LEU A 138 -10.87 -8.04 -8.17
C LEU A 138 -11.41 -6.68 -8.66
N ARG A 139 -12.56 -6.69 -9.30
CA ARG A 139 -13.11 -5.52 -10.03
C ARG A 139 -13.55 -4.40 -9.09
N SER A 140 -13.93 -4.72 -7.86
CA SER A 140 -14.24 -3.78 -6.79
C SER A 140 -12.99 -3.11 -6.19
N SER A 141 -11.81 -3.73 -6.30
CA SER A 141 -10.54 -3.12 -5.89
C SER A 141 -10.08 -2.12 -6.93
N LEU A 142 -10.08 -0.84 -6.59
CA LEU A 142 -9.51 0.21 -7.44
C LEU A 142 -8.01 -0.05 -7.63
N THR A 143 -7.56 -0.05 -8.88
CA THR A 143 -6.15 -0.28 -9.21
C THR A 143 -5.70 0.76 -10.22
N GLY A 144 -4.48 1.24 -10.07
CA GLY A 144 -3.90 2.22 -10.98
C GLY A 144 -2.38 2.27 -10.89
N GLU A 145 -1.86 3.37 -11.32
CA GLU A 145 -0.44 3.68 -11.31
C GLU A 145 -0.17 4.84 -10.35
N LEU A 146 1.09 5.06 -10.00
CA LEU A 146 1.60 6.30 -9.43
C LEU A 146 2.68 6.80 -10.38
N VAL A 147 2.55 8.02 -10.86
CA VAL A 147 3.53 8.65 -11.75
C VAL A 147 4.07 9.89 -11.06
N PHE A 148 5.38 9.99 -11.01
CA PHE A 148 6.13 11.07 -10.35
C PHE A 148 7.02 11.76 -11.38
N ASP A 149 6.71 13.02 -11.65
CA ASP A 149 7.52 13.90 -12.50
C ASP A 149 7.99 15.11 -11.69
N ASN A 150 9.21 15.04 -11.19
CA ASN A 150 9.83 16.08 -10.38
C ASN A 150 8.98 16.50 -9.15
N VAL A 151 8.35 15.52 -8.49
CA VAL A 151 7.51 15.79 -7.31
C VAL A 151 8.37 16.26 -6.14
N LYS A 152 8.10 17.45 -5.63
CA LYS A 152 8.77 17.99 -4.44
C LYS A 152 8.18 17.38 -3.19
N ILE A 153 8.98 16.62 -2.47
CA ILE A 153 8.60 15.95 -1.22
C ILE A 153 9.23 16.71 -0.04
N PRO A 154 8.43 17.27 0.88
CA PRO A 154 8.95 17.88 2.10
C PRO A 154 9.81 16.91 2.92
N LYS A 155 10.83 17.40 3.61
CA LYS A 155 11.73 16.56 4.41
C LYS A 155 11.01 15.77 5.49
N GLU A 156 9.99 16.36 6.08
CA GLU A 156 9.14 15.74 7.09
C GLU A 156 8.30 14.58 6.58
N ASN A 157 8.17 14.40 5.26
CA ASN A 157 7.43 13.28 4.66
C ASN A 157 8.30 12.02 4.47
N LEU A 158 9.62 12.07 4.76
CA LEU A 158 10.47 10.89 4.79
C LEU A 158 10.11 10.02 6.02
N LEU A 159 10.03 8.71 5.86
CA LEU A 159 9.91 7.76 6.97
C LEU A 159 11.30 7.59 7.61
N PRO A 160 11.54 8.15 8.82
CA PRO A 160 12.91 8.29 9.33
C PRO A 160 13.49 7.03 9.97
N ASN A 161 12.63 6.11 10.45
CA ASN A 161 13.06 5.06 11.38
C ASN A 161 13.46 3.74 10.69
N LYS A 162 13.37 3.63 9.39
CA LYS A 162 13.82 2.45 8.65
C LYS A 162 14.12 2.75 7.19
N ASP A 163 15.21 2.18 6.69
CA ASP A 163 15.57 2.19 5.27
C ASP A 163 15.94 0.78 4.76
N GLY A 164 16.27 0.70 3.46
CA GLY A 164 16.61 -0.54 2.79
C GLY A 164 15.40 -1.41 2.43
N LEU A 165 15.67 -2.48 1.67
CA LEU A 165 14.63 -3.37 1.14
C LEU A 165 13.82 -4.08 2.25
N GLY A 166 14.41 -4.29 3.42
CA GLY A 166 13.74 -4.90 4.57
C GLY A 166 12.54 -4.10 5.10
N ALA A 167 12.47 -2.79 4.81
CA ALA A 167 11.34 -1.97 5.22
C ALA A 167 10.05 -2.31 4.43
N PRO A 168 10.01 -2.21 3.08
CA PRO A 168 8.83 -2.61 2.33
C PRO A 168 8.52 -4.09 2.43
N LEU A 169 9.52 -4.99 2.53
CA LEU A 169 9.28 -6.42 2.71
C LEU A 169 8.59 -6.73 4.03
N GLY A 170 8.94 -6.05 5.12
CA GLY A 170 8.25 -6.18 6.41
C GLY A 170 6.77 -5.77 6.34
N CYS A 171 6.42 -4.77 5.51
CA CYS A 171 5.02 -4.42 5.22
C CYS A 171 4.31 -5.54 4.46
N LEU A 172 4.97 -6.12 3.45
CA LEU A 172 4.42 -7.22 2.67
C LEU A 172 4.18 -8.48 3.53
N ASP A 173 5.01 -8.76 4.53
CA ASP A 173 4.79 -9.90 5.44
C ASP A 173 3.49 -9.75 6.23
N LYS A 174 3.15 -8.53 6.66
CA LYS A 174 1.86 -8.25 7.29
C LYS A 174 0.68 -8.44 6.32
N ALA A 175 0.83 -7.98 5.08
CA ALA A 175 -0.19 -8.15 4.05
C ALA A 175 -0.39 -9.63 3.67
N ARG A 176 0.68 -10.41 3.52
CA ARG A 176 0.63 -11.86 3.24
C ARG A 176 -0.14 -12.63 4.29
N TYR A 177 0.04 -12.30 5.57
CA TYR A 177 -0.71 -12.90 6.65
C TYR A 177 -2.22 -12.70 6.47
N GLY A 178 -2.68 -11.49 6.15
CA GLY A 178 -4.08 -11.20 5.86
C GLY A 178 -4.63 -11.93 4.63
N ILE A 179 -3.80 -12.09 3.58
CA ILE A 179 -4.18 -12.86 2.38
C ILE A 179 -4.35 -14.34 2.68
N ALA A 180 -3.49 -14.91 3.53
CA ALA A 180 -3.60 -16.32 3.93
C ALA A 180 -4.93 -16.60 4.64
N TRP A 181 -5.37 -15.72 5.54
CA TRP A 181 -6.69 -15.80 6.17
C TRP A 181 -7.84 -15.56 5.18
N GLY A 182 -7.65 -14.64 4.24
CA GLY A 182 -8.63 -14.40 3.17
C GLY A 182 -8.89 -15.65 2.34
N ALA A 183 -7.86 -16.42 2.00
CA ALA A 183 -8.02 -17.68 1.26
C ALA A 183 -8.95 -18.67 1.98
N LEU A 184 -8.91 -18.73 3.31
CA LEU A 184 -9.84 -19.54 4.11
C LEU A 184 -11.28 -19.05 3.96
N GLY A 185 -11.51 -17.74 3.94
CA GLY A 185 -12.84 -17.14 3.74
C GLY A 185 -13.45 -17.53 2.39
N CYS A 186 -12.65 -17.50 1.33
CA CYS A 186 -13.09 -17.95 0.00
C CYS A 186 -13.43 -19.45 -0.02
N LEU A 187 -12.60 -20.29 0.62
CA LEU A 187 -12.83 -21.73 0.70
C LEU A 187 -14.09 -22.06 1.50
N LEU A 188 -14.34 -21.39 2.60
CA LEU A 188 -15.57 -21.58 3.40
C LEU A 188 -16.81 -21.26 2.58
N TYR A 189 -16.84 -20.14 1.87
CA TYR A 189 -17.95 -19.76 1.00
C TYR A 189 -18.23 -20.82 -0.08
N THR A 190 -17.19 -21.37 -0.70
CA THR A 190 -17.36 -22.39 -1.75
C THR A 190 -17.81 -23.74 -1.20
N SER A 191 -17.41 -24.09 0.04
CA SER A 191 -17.83 -25.31 0.75
C SER A 191 -19.32 -25.22 1.14
N ASP A 192 -19.73 -24.11 1.76
CA ASP A 192 -21.13 -23.86 2.13
C ASP A 192 -22.05 -23.95 0.90
N ALA A 193 -21.65 -23.39 -0.24
CA ALA A 193 -22.42 -23.47 -1.49
C ALA A 193 -22.53 -24.89 -2.05
N ALA A 194 -21.57 -25.77 -1.79
CA ALA A 194 -21.62 -27.17 -2.20
C ALA A 194 -22.57 -27.98 -1.32
N ASP A 195 -22.69 -27.65 -0.04
CA ASP A 195 -23.61 -28.29 0.91
C ASP A 195 -25.07 -27.88 0.68
N ASP A 196 -25.31 -26.70 0.14
CA ASP A 196 -26.64 -26.17 -0.18
C ASP A 196 -27.23 -26.70 -1.51
N THR A 197 -26.51 -27.53 -2.27
CA THR A 197 -27.05 -28.13 -3.50
C THR A 197 -28.05 -29.24 -3.12
N PRO A 198 -29.34 -29.14 -3.51
CA PRO A 198 -30.31 -30.22 -3.29
C PRO A 198 -29.85 -31.47 -4.02
N CYS A 199 -29.78 -32.58 -3.29
CA CYS A 199 -29.55 -33.92 -3.84
C CYS A 199 -30.69 -34.31 -4.79
#